data_64a11524f7f2165433620ab454fc086d
#
_entry.id   64a11524f7f2165433620ab454fc086d
#
_cell.length_a   1.000
_cell.length_b   1.000
_cell.length_c   1.000
_cell.angle_alpha   90.00
_cell.angle_beta   90.00
_cell.angle_gamma   90.00
#
_symmetry.space_group_name_H-M   'P 1'
#
loop_
_entity.id
_entity.type
_entity.pdbx_description
1 polymer ?
#
loop_
_entity_poly.entity_id
_entity_poly.type
_entity_poly.pdbx_seq_one_letter_code
_entity_poly.pdbx_strand_id
1 'polypeptide(L)'
;ILDHVEGARARAEKGELRFGTIDAWLLFNLTGEHVTDVTNASRTMLMDIRTGQWSQRMLELTGVPEQLLPRICPSVGELGTVRSNQLLSGTAVTGVLGDQQSATFGQVCFGHGDTKVTFGTGCFLLTNTGTQIVRSDHGLVSTVAYQIADGPLQYALEGSIAVAGSLVCLLYT
;
A
#
# COMPACT_ATOMS: atom_id res chain seq x y z
N ILE A 1 0.08 20.43 -5.25
CA ILE A 1 -1.08 20.43 -6.18
C ILE A 1 -2.20 21.27 -5.56
N LEU A 2 -2.71 20.92 -4.38
CA LEU A 2 -3.86 21.60 -3.76
C LEU A 2 -3.68 23.12 -3.63
N ASP A 3 -2.47 23.59 -3.35
CA ASP A 3 -2.16 25.01 -3.15
C ASP A 3 -1.68 25.73 -4.41
N HIS A 4 -1.35 24.99 -5.48
CA HIS A 4 -0.75 25.57 -6.69
C HIS A 4 -1.61 25.41 -7.95
N VAL A 5 -2.72 24.66 -7.84
CA VAL A 5 -3.71 24.52 -8.93
C VAL A 5 -4.96 25.27 -8.52
N GLU A 6 -5.35 26.25 -9.32
CA GLU A 6 -6.51 27.10 -9.06
C GLU A 6 -7.77 26.26 -8.81
N GLY A 7 -8.47 26.54 -7.71
CA GLY A 7 -9.69 25.86 -7.28
C GLY A 7 -9.51 24.43 -6.78
N ALA A 8 -8.30 23.83 -6.85
CA ALA A 8 -8.13 22.42 -6.49
C ALA A 8 -8.50 22.15 -5.02
N ARG A 9 -8.08 23.01 -4.08
CA ARG A 9 -8.39 22.85 -2.65
C ARG A 9 -9.91 22.90 -2.40
N ALA A 10 -10.60 23.88 -2.95
CA ALA A 10 -12.05 24.01 -2.78
C ALA A 10 -12.81 22.79 -3.37
N ARG A 11 -12.35 22.25 -4.49
CA ARG A 11 -12.91 21.04 -5.10
C ARG A 11 -12.62 19.80 -4.26
N ALA A 12 -11.41 19.72 -3.69
CA ALA A 12 -11.02 18.64 -2.78
C ALA A 12 -11.94 18.61 -1.54
N GLU A 13 -12.13 19.76 -0.90
CA GLU A 13 -13.00 19.91 0.28
C GLU A 13 -14.46 19.57 0.00
N LYS A 14 -14.93 19.77 -1.26
CA LYS A 14 -16.26 19.37 -1.71
C LYS A 14 -16.36 17.90 -2.10
N GLY A 15 -15.24 17.12 -2.02
CA GLY A 15 -15.22 15.71 -2.44
C GLY A 15 -15.32 15.49 -3.96
N GLU A 16 -15.05 16.52 -4.77
CA GLU A 16 -15.06 16.43 -6.24
C GLU A 16 -13.77 15.83 -6.80
N LEU A 17 -12.73 15.77 -6.01
CA LEU A 17 -11.45 15.16 -6.37
C LEU A 17 -11.23 13.86 -5.60
N ARG A 18 -10.42 12.99 -6.17
CA ARG A 18 -10.00 11.73 -5.57
C ARG A 18 -8.48 11.66 -5.57
N PHE A 19 -7.92 11.18 -4.48
CA PHE A 19 -6.52 10.83 -4.35
C PHE A 19 -6.40 9.31 -4.23
N GLY A 20 -5.28 8.76 -4.69
CA GLY A 20 -4.99 7.35 -4.49
C GLY A 20 -3.64 6.97 -5.07
N THR A 21 -3.13 5.88 -4.59
CA THR A 21 -2.05 5.10 -5.20
C THR A 21 -2.59 4.39 -6.44
N ILE A 22 -1.70 3.77 -7.22
CA ILE A 22 -2.08 3.15 -8.51
C ILE A 22 -3.14 2.06 -8.36
N ASP A 23 -3.14 1.33 -7.25
CA ASP A 23 -4.15 0.33 -6.91
C ASP A 23 -5.54 0.94 -6.74
N ALA A 24 -5.65 2.07 -6.02
CA ALA A 24 -6.92 2.77 -5.84
C ALA A 24 -7.48 3.31 -7.17
N TRP A 25 -6.61 3.82 -8.05
CA TRP A 25 -6.99 4.23 -9.39
C TRP A 25 -7.49 3.05 -10.23
N LEU A 26 -6.77 1.92 -10.18
CA LEU A 26 -7.15 0.72 -10.92
C LEU A 26 -8.49 0.16 -10.42
N LEU A 27 -8.66 0.03 -9.10
CA LEU A 27 -9.89 -0.45 -8.49
C LEU A 27 -11.07 0.46 -8.85
N PHE A 28 -10.88 1.78 -8.76
CA PHE A 28 -11.93 2.74 -9.14
C PHE A 28 -12.36 2.58 -10.61
N ASN A 29 -11.42 2.42 -11.52
CA ASN A 29 -11.73 2.23 -12.94
C ASN A 29 -12.36 0.86 -13.24
N LEU A 30 -11.99 -0.19 -12.52
CA LEU A 30 -12.56 -1.53 -12.73
C LEU A 30 -13.93 -1.70 -12.08
N THR A 31 -14.10 -1.19 -10.86
CA THR A 31 -15.26 -1.52 -10.01
C THR A 31 -16.18 -0.32 -9.74
N GLY A 32 -15.65 0.89 -9.84
CA GLY A 32 -16.30 2.12 -9.38
C GLY A 32 -16.10 2.41 -7.90
N GLU A 33 -15.43 1.51 -7.16
CA GLU A 33 -15.17 1.67 -5.72
C GLU A 33 -13.85 2.43 -5.50
N HIS A 34 -13.91 3.51 -4.71
CA HIS A 34 -12.71 4.26 -4.31
C HIS A 34 -12.12 3.67 -3.04
N VAL A 35 -11.33 2.61 -3.21
CA VAL A 35 -10.73 1.82 -2.13
C VAL A 35 -9.25 1.57 -2.38
N THR A 36 -8.51 1.32 -1.31
CA THR A 36 -7.12 0.86 -1.30
C THR A 36 -6.96 -0.21 -0.23
N ASP A 37 -5.89 -0.99 -0.27
CA ASP A 37 -5.61 -1.92 0.82
C ASP A 37 -4.66 -1.32 1.86
N VAL A 38 -4.58 -1.97 3.03
CA VAL A 38 -3.70 -1.55 4.14
C VAL A 38 -2.23 -1.48 3.75
N THR A 39 -1.77 -2.29 2.81
CA THR A 39 -0.36 -2.30 2.40
C THR A 39 -0.01 -1.08 1.56
N ASN A 40 -0.83 -0.73 0.56
CA ASN A 40 -0.66 0.47 -0.25
C ASN A 40 -0.91 1.74 0.58
N ALA A 41 -1.93 1.76 1.42
CA ALA A 41 -2.21 2.88 2.33
C ALA A 41 -1.01 3.16 3.25
N SER A 42 -0.33 2.13 3.77
CA SER A 42 0.85 2.28 4.64
C SER A 42 2.03 2.99 3.97
N ARG A 43 2.07 3.04 2.63
CA ARG A 43 3.15 3.70 1.86
C ARG A 43 2.91 5.20 1.63
N THR A 44 1.73 5.70 1.99
CA THR A 44 1.37 7.11 1.76
C THR A 44 1.89 8.07 2.82
N MET A 45 2.40 7.58 3.95
CA MET A 45 2.71 8.34 5.19
C MET A 45 1.48 8.97 5.86
N LEU A 46 0.27 8.72 5.36
CA LEU A 46 -0.98 9.26 5.90
C LEU A 46 -1.71 8.27 6.80
N MET A 47 -1.39 6.97 6.72
CA MET A 47 -1.99 5.92 7.54
C MET A 47 -1.22 5.71 8.85
N ASP A 48 -1.94 5.56 9.95
CA ASP A 48 -1.37 5.04 11.20
C ASP A 48 -1.34 3.50 11.12
N ILE A 49 -0.14 2.93 11.06
CA ILE A 49 0.04 1.47 10.93
C ILE A 49 -0.48 0.69 12.14
N ARG A 50 -0.66 1.34 13.31
CA ARG A 50 -1.21 0.70 14.52
C ARG A 50 -2.71 0.45 14.41
N THR A 51 -3.41 1.36 13.76
CA THR A 51 -4.88 1.31 13.64
C THR A 51 -5.34 0.80 12.28
N GLY A 52 -4.48 0.87 11.26
CA GLY A 52 -4.86 0.60 9.87
C GLY A 52 -5.80 1.66 9.28
N GLN A 53 -5.86 2.85 9.87
CA GLN A 53 -6.76 3.93 9.47
C GLN A 53 -5.96 5.18 9.10
N TRP A 54 -6.59 6.12 8.36
CA TRP A 54 -5.99 7.41 8.09
C TRP A 54 -5.72 8.17 9.40
N SER A 55 -4.53 8.75 9.52
CA SER A 55 -4.08 9.46 10.70
C SER A 55 -4.53 10.91 10.66
N GLN A 56 -5.47 11.30 11.50
CA GLN A 56 -5.94 12.70 11.58
C GLN A 56 -4.79 13.67 11.79
N ARG A 57 -3.81 13.32 12.65
CA ARG A 57 -2.61 14.12 12.87
C ARG A 57 -1.80 14.32 11.60
N MET A 58 -1.65 13.30 10.77
CA MET A 58 -0.90 13.41 9.51
C MET A 58 -1.67 14.20 8.47
N LEU A 59 -3.00 14.05 8.42
CA LEU A 59 -3.85 14.85 7.54
C LEU A 59 -3.80 16.34 7.89
N GLU A 60 -3.86 16.69 9.17
CA GLU A 60 -3.69 18.07 9.66
C GLU A 60 -2.31 18.64 9.30
N LEU A 61 -1.24 17.87 9.55
CA LEU A 61 0.14 18.32 9.27
C LEU A 61 0.40 18.53 7.78
N THR A 62 -0.20 17.70 6.93
CA THR A 62 -0.02 17.78 5.46
C THR A 62 -1.06 18.66 4.77
N GLY A 63 -2.12 19.04 5.48
CA GLY A 63 -3.23 19.80 4.92
C GLY A 63 -4.01 19.03 3.84
N VAL A 64 -4.01 17.70 3.90
CA VAL A 64 -4.74 16.84 2.98
C VAL A 64 -6.16 16.59 3.50
N PRO A 65 -7.22 17.01 2.78
CA PRO A 65 -8.59 16.72 3.16
C PRO A 65 -8.89 15.22 3.11
N GLU A 66 -9.48 14.67 4.17
CA GLU A 66 -9.80 13.25 4.29
C GLU A 66 -10.74 12.77 3.17
N GLN A 67 -11.62 13.64 2.70
CA GLN A 67 -12.58 13.35 1.62
C GLN A 67 -11.91 12.96 0.29
N LEU A 68 -10.63 13.29 0.12
CA LEU A 68 -9.85 12.88 -1.04
C LEU A 68 -9.47 11.41 -1.00
N LEU A 69 -9.36 10.82 0.21
CA LEU A 69 -8.70 9.54 0.41
C LEU A 69 -9.64 8.37 0.16
N PRO A 70 -9.12 7.25 -0.39
CA PRO A 70 -9.89 6.03 -0.55
C PRO A 70 -10.21 5.39 0.81
N ARG A 71 -11.27 4.60 0.88
CA ARG A 71 -11.54 3.74 2.02
C ARG A 71 -10.46 2.66 2.11
N ILE A 72 -9.84 2.49 3.27
CA ILE A 72 -8.86 1.42 3.51
C ILE A 72 -9.61 0.10 3.74
N CYS A 73 -9.16 -0.94 3.05
CA CYS A 73 -9.68 -2.30 3.12
C CYS A 73 -8.57 -3.29 3.53
N PRO A 74 -8.92 -4.48 4.01
CA PRO A 74 -7.98 -5.59 4.09
C PRO A 74 -7.35 -5.91 2.73
N SER A 75 -6.14 -6.49 2.74
CA SER A 75 -5.45 -6.89 1.50
C SER A 75 -6.15 -8.04 0.79
N VAL A 76 -6.81 -8.92 1.55
CA VAL A 76 -7.60 -10.04 1.07
C VAL A 76 -9.01 -9.94 1.63
N GLY A 77 -10.00 -9.86 0.73
CA GLY A 77 -11.41 -9.66 1.08
C GLY A 77 -12.20 -9.20 -0.16
N GLU A 78 -13.43 -8.78 0.02
CA GLU A 78 -14.25 -8.23 -1.06
C GLU A 78 -13.95 -6.75 -1.24
N LEU A 79 -13.20 -6.39 -2.32
CA LEU A 79 -12.81 -5.03 -2.62
C LEU A 79 -13.70 -4.36 -3.67
N GLY A 80 -14.52 -5.13 -4.35
CA GLY A 80 -15.49 -4.68 -5.36
C GLY A 80 -15.68 -5.69 -6.47
N THR A 81 -16.63 -5.40 -7.36
CA THR A 81 -16.94 -6.24 -8.52
C THR A 81 -16.67 -5.47 -9.80
N VAL A 82 -15.99 -6.10 -10.74
CA VAL A 82 -15.64 -5.50 -12.03
C VAL A 82 -16.91 -5.17 -12.82
N ARG A 83 -17.00 -3.91 -13.29
CA ARG A 83 -18.12 -3.39 -14.07
C ARG A 83 -17.72 -2.81 -15.42
N SER A 84 -16.47 -2.32 -15.52
CA SER A 84 -16.00 -1.56 -16.68
C SER A 84 -15.51 -2.39 -17.85
N ASN A 85 -15.30 -3.68 -17.68
CA ASN A 85 -14.75 -4.58 -18.69
C ASN A 85 -15.72 -5.71 -18.99
N GLN A 86 -16.18 -5.83 -20.25
CA GLN A 86 -17.17 -6.85 -20.64
C GLN A 86 -16.72 -8.28 -20.39
N LEU A 87 -15.42 -8.58 -20.60
CA LEU A 87 -14.86 -9.93 -20.39
C LEU A 87 -14.79 -10.33 -18.91
N LEU A 88 -14.58 -9.37 -18.03
CA LEU A 88 -14.41 -9.57 -16.59
C LEU A 88 -15.62 -9.10 -15.78
N SER A 89 -16.68 -8.62 -16.44
CA SER A 89 -17.88 -8.12 -15.76
C SER A 89 -18.46 -9.17 -14.81
N GLY A 90 -18.74 -8.76 -13.58
CA GLY A 90 -19.25 -9.66 -12.54
C GLY A 90 -18.16 -10.38 -11.75
N THR A 91 -16.87 -10.29 -12.14
CA THR A 91 -15.77 -10.90 -11.39
C THR A 91 -15.49 -10.08 -10.13
N ALA A 92 -15.45 -10.74 -8.98
CA ALA A 92 -15.05 -10.11 -7.73
C ALA A 92 -13.54 -9.84 -7.69
N VAL A 93 -13.14 -8.65 -7.22
CA VAL A 93 -11.76 -8.36 -6.85
C VAL A 93 -11.59 -8.71 -5.38
N THR A 94 -10.81 -9.72 -5.09
CA THR A 94 -10.68 -10.30 -3.74
C THR A 94 -9.29 -10.16 -3.12
N GLY A 95 -8.35 -9.52 -3.81
CA GLY A 95 -7.02 -9.29 -3.28
C GLY A 95 -6.30 -8.14 -3.97
N VAL A 96 -5.68 -7.29 -3.16
CA VAL A 96 -4.81 -6.18 -3.59
C VAL A 96 -3.70 -6.03 -2.56
N LEU A 97 -2.46 -5.97 -3.02
CA LEU A 97 -1.27 -5.76 -2.18
C LEU A 97 -0.25 -4.90 -2.94
N GLY A 98 0.56 -4.16 -2.20
CA GLY A 98 1.79 -3.58 -2.74
C GLY A 98 2.72 -4.68 -3.26
N ASP A 99 3.57 -4.37 -4.24
CA ASP A 99 4.41 -5.35 -4.94
C ASP A 99 5.31 -6.15 -4.01
N GLN A 100 5.94 -5.49 -3.05
CA GLN A 100 6.84 -6.15 -2.08
C GLN A 100 6.06 -7.04 -1.10
N GLN A 101 4.90 -6.61 -0.65
CA GLN A 101 4.00 -7.37 0.21
C GLN A 101 3.39 -8.56 -0.55
N SER A 102 3.02 -8.35 -1.81
CA SER A 102 2.55 -9.42 -2.70
C SER A 102 3.62 -10.49 -2.90
N ALA A 103 4.88 -10.09 -3.10
CA ALA A 103 6.00 -11.02 -3.19
C ALA A 103 6.23 -11.79 -1.87
N THR A 104 6.09 -11.12 -0.72
CA THR A 104 6.19 -11.76 0.61
C THR A 104 5.09 -12.82 0.78
N PHE A 105 3.87 -12.48 0.42
CA PHE A 105 2.72 -13.38 0.44
C PHE A 105 2.91 -14.56 -0.53
N GLY A 106 3.33 -14.28 -1.77
CA GLY A 106 3.55 -15.29 -2.81
C GLY A 106 4.74 -16.23 -2.50
N GLN A 107 5.72 -15.79 -1.70
CA GLN A 107 6.81 -16.62 -1.18
C GLN A 107 6.43 -17.40 0.10
N VAL A 108 5.15 -17.32 0.50
CA VAL A 108 4.61 -18.04 1.68
C VAL A 108 5.31 -17.64 2.99
N CYS A 109 5.78 -16.39 3.09
CA CYS A 109 6.42 -15.87 4.30
C CYS A 109 5.36 -15.49 5.34
N PHE A 110 4.66 -16.46 5.93
CA PHE A 110 3.57 -16.26 6.88
C PHE A 110 3.99 -16.38 8.34
N GLY A 111 5.08 -17.09 8.61
CA GLY A 111 5.61 -17.28 9.96
C GLY A 111 6.42 -16.07 10.43
N HIS A 112 6.42 -15.85 11.75
CA HIS A 112 7.30 -14.85 12.36
C HIS A 112 8.79 -15.20 12.05
N GLY A 113 9.53 -14.26 11.49
CA GLY A 113 10.91 -14.41 11.07
C GLY A 113 11.08 -14.89 9.62
N ASP A 114 10.01 -15.34 8.95
CA ASP A 114 10.08 -15.64 7.52
C ASP A 114 10.48 -14.40 6.73
N THR A 115 11.44 -14.58 5.84
CA THR A 115 12.07 -13.47 5.13
C THR A 115 12.11 -13.74 3.64
N LYS A 116 11.63 -12.78 2.86
CA LYS A 116 11.86 -12.77 1.41
C LYS A 116 12.85 -11.67 1.04
N VAL A 117 13.63 -11.92 0.00
CA VAL A 117 14.53 -10.94 -0.61
C VAL A 117 14.28 -10.88 -2.10
N THR A 118 14.01 -9.69 -2.61
CA THR A 118 13.86 -9.44 -4.05
C THR A 118 15.15 -8.81 -4.57
N PHE A 119 15.84 -9.49 -5.45
CA PHE A 119 17.00 -8.99 -6.18
C PHE A 119 16.59 -8.49 -7.56
N GLY A 120 16.73 -7.18 -7.78
CA GLY A 120 16.53 -6.50 -9.06
C GLY A 120 17.59 -5.44 -9.26
N THR A 121 17.26 -4.31 -9.86
CA THR A 121 18.12 -3.10 -9.90
C THR A 121 18.57 -2.71 -8.51
N GLY A 122 17.63 -2.67 -7.55
CA GLY A 122 17.84 -2.64 -6.12
C GLY A 122 17.58 -4.02 -5.48
N CYS A 123 17.72 -4.08 -4.16
CA CYS A 123 17.39 -5.25 -3.36
C CYS A 123 16.43 -4.82 -2.25
N PHE A 124 15.36 -5.60 -2.05
CA PHE A 124 14.32 -5.33 -1.06
C PHE A 124 14.07 -6.57 -0.20
N LEU A 125 14.31 -6.41 1.09
CA LEU A 125 14.11 -7.45 2.10
C LEU A 125 12.85 -7.12 2.89
N LEU A 126 11.98 -8.12 3.11
CA LEU A 126 10.90 -8.07 4.08
C LEU A 126 10.96 -9.28 5.00
N THR A 127 10.95 -9.02 6.31
CA THR A 127 10.87 -10.05 7.35
C THR A 127 9.55 -9.93 8.09
N ASN A 128 8.74 -10.99 8.08
CA ASN A 128 7.45 -11.04 8.78
C ASN A 128 7.68 -10.97 10.31
N THR A 129 7.01 -10.04 10.98
CA THR A 129 7.07 -9.87 12.45
C THR A 129 5.76 -10.27 13.15
N GLY A 130 4.85 -10.93 12.41
CA GLY A 130 3.54 -11.32 12.92
C GLY A 130 2.67 -10.09 13.24
N THR A 131 1.96 -10.13 14.35
CA THR A 131 1.07 -9.06 14.79
C THR A 131 1.77 -7.96 15.58
N GLN A 132 3.10 -7.96 15.63
CA GLN A 132 3.89 -7.02 16.40
C GLN A 132 4.59 -5.99 15.53
N ILE A 133 4.43 -4.71 15.88
CA ILE A 133 5.20 -3.63 15.27
C ILE A 133 6.58 -3.61 15.93
N VAL A 134 7.59 -4.09 15.22
CA VAL A 134 8.97 -4.11 15.68
C VAL A 134 9.69 -2.87 15.18
N ARG A 135 10.33 -2.12 16.06
CA ARG A 135 11.22 -1.02 15.68
C ARG A 135 12.65 -1.53 15.53
N SER A 136 13.31 -1.03 14.49
CA SER A 136 14.73 -1.33 14.24
C SER A 136 15.60 -0.13 14.59
N ASP A 137 16.66 -0.39 15.33
CA ASP A 137 17.71 0.61 15.59
C ASP A 137 18.78 0.63 14.48
N HIS A 138 18.60 -0.19 13.43
CA HIS A 138 19.56 -0.38 12.34
C HIS A 138 19.05 0.07 10.98
N GLY A 139 18.07 0.98 10.94
CA GLY A 139 17.58 1.62 9.71
C GLY A 139 16.56 0.80 8.91
N LEU A 140 16.05 -0.31 9.44
CA LEU A 140 14.90 -0.99 8.84
C LEU A 140 13.61 -0.24 9.18
N VAL A 141 12.64 -0.32 8.28
CA VAL A 141 11.33 0.35 8.41
C VAL A 141 10.27 -0.67 8.81
N SER A 142 9.49 -0.35 9.85
CA SER A 142 8.29 -1.14 10.18
C SER A 142 7.19 -0.82 9.18
N THR A 143 6.60 -1.83 8.58
CA THR A 143 5.53 -1.70 7.58
C THR A 143 4.41 -2.72 7.83
N VAL A 144 3.25 -2.49 7.19
CA VAL A 144 2.18 -3.50 7.15
C VAL A 144 2.54 -4.53 6.08
N ALA A 145 2.50 -5.81 6.45
CA ALA A 145 2.74 -6.92 5.54
C ALA A 145 1.47 -7.31 4.77
N TYR A 146 0.35 -7.50 5.47
CA TYR A 146 -0.97 -7.78 4.88
C TYR A 146 -2.05 -7.80 5.96
N GLN A 147 -3.30 -7.85 5.52
CA GLN A 147 -4.46 -8.20 6.35
C GLN A 147 -5.39 -9.12 5.58
N ILE A 148 -5.83 -10.20 6.19
CA ILE A 148 -6.78 -11.16 5.58
C ILE A 148 -8.14 -10.96 6.24
N ALA A 149 -9.12 -10.53 5.47
CA ALA A 149 -10.48 -10.26 5.94
C ALA A 149 -10.48 -9.47 7.27
N ASP A 150 -11.30 -9.85 8.23
CA ASP A 150 -11.39 -9.19 9.55
C ASP A 150 -10.30 -9.65 10.54
N GLY A 151 -9.27 -10.33 10.05
CA GLY A 151 -8.14 -10.77 10.87
C GLY A 151 -7.23 -9.61 11.29
N PRO A 152 -6.27 -9.88 12.18
CA PRO A 152 -5.34 -8.86 12.65
C PRO A 152 -4.37 -8.42 11.54
N LEU A 153 -3.94 -7.17 11.61
CA LEU A 153 -2.84 -6.67 10.78
C LEU A 153 -1.58 -7.50 11.02
N GLN A 154 -0.93 -7.90 9.94
CA GLN A 154 0.38 -8.51 9.96
C GLN A 154 1.42 -7.46 9.59
N TYR A 155 2.57 -7.50 10.25
CA TYR A 155 3.64 -6.52 10.08
C TYR A 155 4.91 -7.15 9.55
N ALA A 156 5.78 -6.32 9.02
CA ALA A 156 7.12 -6.71 8.61
C ALA A 156 8.14 -5.62 8.91
N LEU A 157 9.39 -6.02 9.02
CA LEU A 157 10.54 -5.13 8.89
C LEU A 157 10.99 -5.13 7.42
N GLU A 158 11.16 -3.94 6.87
CA GLU A 158 11.61 -3.72 5.49
C GLU A 158 12.99 -3.10 5.46
N GLY A 159 13.87 -3.65 4.63
CA GLY A 159 15.16 -3.08 4.28
C GLY A 159 15.29 -2.91 2.77
N SER A 160 15.98 -1.86 2.33
CA SER A 160 16.20 -1.60 0.92
C SER A 160 17.65 -1.22 0.63
N ILE A 161 18.17 -1.73 -0.49
CA ILE A 161 19.47 -1.37 -1.07
C ILE A 161 19.17 -0.85 -2.47
N ALA A 162 19.43 0.44 -2.73
CA ALA A 162 19.06 1.09 -3.98
C ALA A 162 19.84 0.57 -5.19
N VAL A 163 21.07 0.13 -4.97
CA VAL A 163 21.98 -0.35 -6.03
C VAL A 163 22.40 -1.77 -5.70
N ALA A 164 21.89 -2.75 -6.43
CA ALA A 164 22.22 -4.17 -6.30
C ALA A 164 22.57 -4.76 -7.69
N GLY A 165 21.60 -5.24 -8.45
CA GLY A 165 21.83 -5.75 -9.81
C GLY A 165 22.36 -4.69 -10.77
N SER A 166 22.03 -3.42 -10.58
CA SER A 166 22.58 -2.31 -11.35
C SER A 166 24.10 -2.17 -11.22
N LEU A 167 24.68 -2.56 -10.09
CA LEU A 167 26.15 -2.59 -9.94
C LEU A 167 26.79 -3.59 -10.89
N VAL A 168 26.18 -4.77 -11.05
CA VAL A 168 26.67 -5.80 -11.98
C VAL A 168 26.59 -5.31 -13.42
N CYS A 169 25.49 -4.65 -13.79
CA CYS A 169 25.33 -4.06 -15.12
C CYS A 169 26.43 -3.01 -15.40
N LEU A 170 26.72 -2.13 -14.44
CA LEU A 170 27.78 -1.12 -14.56
C LEU A 170 29.18 -1.72 -14.71
N LEU A 171 29.43 -2.94 -14.21
CA LEU A 171 30.72 -3.60 -14.33
C LEU A 171 30.92 -4.32 -15.69
N TYR A 172 29.86 -4.57 -16.44
CA TYR A 172 29.87 -5.27 -17.72
C TYR A 172 29.54 -4.38 -18.95
N THR A 173 29.25 -3.09 -18.74
CA THR A 173 29.07 -2.09 -19.77
C THR A 173 30.21 -1.06 -19.79
#